data_aee6d57be999e8ddf68577c02ee55d7a
#
_entry.id   aee6d57be999e8ddf68577c02ee55d7a
#
_cell.length_a   1.000
_cell.length_b   1.000
_cell.length_c   1.000
_cell.angle_alpha   90.00
_cell.angle_beta   90.00
_cell.angle_gamma   90.00
#
_symmetry.space_group_name_H-M   'P 1'
#
loop_
_entity.id
_entity.type
_entity.pdbx_description
1 polymer ?
#
loop_
_entity_poly.entity_id
_entity_poly.type
_entity_poly.pdbx_seq_one_letter_code
_entity_poly.pdbx_strand_id
1 'polypeptide(L)'
;MSKLLYLDNAATTKTAPEVVEAMLPYFTEKFGNPSSVYSFVAANKEVINQQRDAIAEMIGAKTNEIYFTGGGSESDNWALKCTAEAYANKGNHIITTKIEHHAILHTAEYLEKRGFEITYLDVDEDGKVKLDDLKAAIRPTTILISVMFANNEIGTIQPIKEIGEIAHEHGILFHTDAVQAFGQLPINVDECHIDMLSASGHKFNGPKGIGIMYIRTGVKIRSFIHGGAQERKRRAGTENVPGIVGIGTAAKRAAANMEERTAKEREVRDYLIDRVLNEIPYCRLNGHRTDRLPNNANFSFQFVEGESLLIKLDMKGICASSGSACTSGSLDPSHVLLAIGLPHEIAHGSLRLTLNEEIEKEDIDYVVDNLKEIVAHLREMSPLYEDFIKKQK
;
A
#
# COMPACT_ATOMS: atom_id res chain seq x y z
N MET A 1 -20.38 16.10 -20.63
CA MET A 1 -19.88 15.78 -19.27
C MET A 1 -18.38 16.03 -19.29
N SER A 2 -17.82 16.75 -18.31
CA SER A 2 -16.38 16.87 -18.17
C SER A 2 -15.75 15.49 -17.98
N LYS A 3 -14.57 15.25 -18.54
CA LYS A 3 -13.80 14.00 -18.33
C LYS A 3 -13.60 13.80 -16.82
N LEU A 4 -13.96 12.62 -16.30
CA LEU A 4 -13.65 12.26 -14.91
C LEU A 4 -12.16 11.90 -14.82
N LEU A 5 -11.41 12.62 -13.98
CA LEU A 5 -10.00 12.35 -13.69
C LEU A 5 -9.89 11.66 -12.35
N TYR A 6 -9.66 10.34 -12.36
CA TYR A 6 -9.51 9.55 -11.16
C TYR A 6 -8.04 9.49 -10.73
N LEU A 7 -7.71 10.29 -9.70
CA LEU A 7 -6.35 10.44 -9.15
C LEU A 7 -6.25 9.92 -7.70
N ASP A 8 -7.01 8.86 -7.40
CA ASP A 8 -7.00 8.21 -6.08
C ASP A 8 -6.70 6.69 -6.17
N ASN A 9 -5.76 6.32 -7.04
CA ASN A 9 -5.40 4.92 -7.27
C ASN A 9 -4.74 4.24 -6.04
N ALA A 10 -4.22 5.00 -5.08
CA ALA A 10 -3.77 4.45 -3.80
C ALA A 10 -4.92 3.98 -2.90
N ALA A 11 -6.14 4.50 -3.06
CA ALA A 11 -7.31 3.99 -2.35
C ALA A 11 -7.82 2.69 -2.98
N THR A 12 -8.01 2.69 -4.30
CA THR A 12 -8.36 1.51 -5.10
C THR A 12 -8.13 1.80 -6.57
N THR A 13 -7.84 0.79 -7.38
CA THR A 13 -7.76 0.93 -8.83
C THR A 13 -9.02 0.37 -9.50
N LYS A 14 -9.26 0.81 -10.73
CA LYS A 14 -10.22 0.18 -11.64
C LYS A 14 -9.71 -1.21 -11.99
N THR A 15 -10.57 -2.22 -11.88
CA THR A 15 -10.24 -3.56 -12.39
C THR A 15 -10.08 -3.50 -13.90
N ALA A 16 -8.96 -4.03 -14.43
CA ALA A 16 -8.68 -3.99 -15.85
C ALA A 16 -9.70 -4.84 -16.63
N PRO A 17 -10.12 -4.41 -17.86
CA PRO A 17 -11.12 -5.14 -18.65
C PRO A 17 -10.74 -6.60 -18.87
N GLU A 18 -9.49 -6.90 -19.25
CA GLU A 18 -8.99 -8.25 -19.45
C GLU A 18 -9.01 -9.09 -18.18
N VAL A 19 -8.89 -8.48 -17.02
CA VAL A 19 -9.04 -9.16 -15.72
C VAL A 19 -10.49 -9.56 -15.50
N VAL A 20 -11.44 -8.65 -15.77
CA VAL A 20 -12.88 -8.93 -15.67
C VAL A 20 -13.27 -10.06 -16.60
N GLU A 21 -12.83 -10.00 -17.86
CA GLU A 21 -13.09 -11.04 -18.88
C GLU A 21 -12.57 -12.40 -18.43
N ALA A 22 -11.36 -12.46 -17.88
CA ALA A 22 -10.78 -13.71 -17.38
C ALA A 22 -11.56 -14.29 -16.19
N MET A 23 -12.19 -13.45 -15.37
CA MET A 23 -12.97 -13.88 -14.20
C MET A 23 -14.35 -14.45 -14.56
N LEU A 24 -15.01 -13.90 -15.60
CA LEU A 24 -16.41 -14.18 -15.92
C LEU A 24 -16.77 -15.66 -16.02
N PRO A 25 -16.00 -16.52 -16.69
CA PRO A 25 -16.34 -17.94 -16.82
C PRO A 25 -16.45 -18.69 -15.47
N TYR A 26 -15.75 -18.21 -14.44
CA TYR A 26 -15.71 -18.88 -13.14
C TYR A 26 -16.92 -18.56 -12.25
N PHE A 27 -17.81 -17.66 -12.67
CA PHE A 27 -19.08 -17.39 -11.97
C PHE A 27 -20.20 -18.31 -12.45
N THR A 28 -20.23 -18.72 -13.72
CA THR A 28 -21.37 -19.41 -14.34
C THR A 28 -21.06 -20.69 -15.05
N GLU A 29 -19.88 -20.80 -15.70
CA GLU A 29 -19.51 -21.97 -16.50
C GLU A 29 -18.59 -22.92 -15.72
N LYS A 30 -17.53 -22.39 -15.08
CA LYS A 30 -16.51 -23.12 -14.34
C LYS A 30 -16.66 -22.91 -12.83
N PHE A 31 -17.91 -22.95 -12.33
CA PHE A 31 -18.26 -22.59 -10.95
C PHE A 31 -17.96 -23.65 -9.90
N GLY A 32 -17.48 -24.82 -10.30
CA GLY A 32 -17.33 -25.97 -9.38
C GLY A 32 -16.30 -25.74 -8.29
N ASN A 33 -16.59 -26.31 -7.09
CA ASN A 33 -15.67 -26.21 -5.95
C ASN A 33 -14.38 -26.98 -6.23
N PRO A 34 -13.20 -26.34 -6.17
CA PRO A 34 -11.90 -27.00 -6.44
C PRO A 34 -11.60 -28.20 -5.52
N SER A 35 -12.20 -28.26 -4.33
CA SER A 35 -12.01 -29.37 -3.40
C SER A 35 -12.77 -30.64 -3.78
N SER A 36 -13.70 -30.58 -4.76
CA SER A 36 -14.48 -31.74 -5.21
C SER A 36 -13.65 -32.72 -6.04
N VAL A 37 -14.15 -33.96 -6.19
CA VAL A 37 -13.36 -35.05 -6.82
C VAL A 37 -13.73 -35.32 -8.27
N TYR A 38 -14.83 -34.76 -8.78
CA TYR A 38 -15.28 -34.99 -10.15
C TYR A 38 -14.50 -34.17 -11.19
N SER A 39 -14.45 -34.67 -12.42
CA SER A 39 -13.62 -34.08 -13.51
C SER A 39 -13.98 -32.65 -13.88
N PHE A 40 -15.24 -32.27 -13.70
CA PHE A 40 -15.73 -30.89 -13.96
C PHE A 40 -14.88 -29.81 -13.28
N VAL A 41 -14.29 -30.08 -12.10
CA VAL A 41 -13.51 -29.10 -11.33
C VAL A 41 -11.99 -29.21 -11.55
N ALA A 42 -11.53 -30.15 -12.35
CA ALA A 42 -10.09 -30.36 -12.55
C ALA A 42 -9.40 -29.09 -13.09
N ALA A 43 -10.04 -28.38 -14.03
CA ALA A 43 -9.55 -27.12 -14.57
C ALA A 43 -9.46 -26.00 -13.52
N ASN A 44 -10.32 -26.01 -12.48
CA ASN A 44 -10.29 -25.01 -11.41
C ASN A 44 -9.08 -25.20 -10.50
N LYS A 45 -8.66 -26.44 -10.23
CA LYS A 45 -7.43 -26.70 -9.47
C LYS A 45 -6.20 -26.27 -10.25
N GLU A 46 -6.17 -26.55 -11.54
CA GLU A 46 -5.07 -26.18 -12.40
C GLU A 46 -4.92 -24.67 -12.54
N VAL A 47 -6.01 -23.93 -12.78
CA VAL A 47 -5.96 -22.48 -12.92
C VAL A 47 -5.51 -21.79 -11.63
N ILE A 48 -5.91 -22.28 -10.45
CA ILE A 48 -5.43 -21.74 -9.17
C ILE A 48 -3.91 -21.83 -9.09
N ASN A 49 -3.33 -22.99 -9.48
CA ASN A 49 -1.89 -23.16 -9.47
C ASN A 49 -1.19 -22.26 -10.51
N GLN A 50 -1.73 -22.14 -11.71
CA GLN A 50 -1.20 -21.23 -12.75
C GLN A 50 -1.20 -19.77 -12.32
N GLN A 51 -2.21 -19.32 -11.57
CA GLN A 51 -2.22 -17.95 -11.03
C GLN A 51 -1.20 -17.79 -9.88
N ARG A 52 -1.04 -18.82 -9.08
CA ARG A 52 -0.04 -18.87 -8.01
C ARG A 52 1.38 -18.84 -8.57
N ASP A 53 1.64 -19.54 -9.67
CA ASP A 53 2.92 -19.52 -10.40
C ASP A 53 3.25 -18.11 -10.91
N ALA A 54 2.28 -17.44 -11.54
CA ALA A 54 2.49 -16.10 -12.06
C ALA A 54 2.82 -15.06 -10.97
N ILE A 55 2.19 -15.19 -9.81
CA ILE A 55 2.47 -14.32 -8.66
C ILE A 55 3.85 -14.63 -8.09
N ALA A 56 4.20 -15.89 -7.94
CA ALA A 56 5.50 -16.33 -7.45
C ALA A 56 6.64 -15.82 -8.35
N GLU A 57 6.49 -15.98 -9.67
CA GLU A 57 7.45 -15.51 -10.67
C GLU A 57 7.69 -14.00 -10.55
N MET A 58 6.62 -13.22 -10.35
CA MET A 58 6.70 -11.76 -10.27
C MET A 58 7.57 -11.24 -9.12
N ILE A 59 7.71 -12.02 -8.03
CA ILE A 59 8.48 -11.62 -6.84
C ILE A 59 9.70 -12.51 -6.57
N GLY A 60 10.06 -13.40 -7.50
CA GLY A 60 11.17 -14.34 -7.35
C GLY A 60 10.93 -15.43 -6.28
N ALA A 61 9.66 -15.76 -5.99
CA ALA A 61 9.27 -16.75 -4.99
C ALA A 61 9.00 -18.13 -5.65
N LYS A 62 8.78 -19.14 -4.79
CA LYS A 62 8.30 -20.47 -5.24
C LYS A 62 6.77 -20.52 -5.16
N THR A 63 6.14 -21.27 -6.04
CA THR A 63 4.68 -21.47 -6.06
C THR A 63 4.09 -21.85 -4.72
N ASN A 64 4.77 -22.73 -3.99
CA ASN A 64 4.31 -23.21 -2.69
C ASN A 64 4.49 -22.19 -1.52
N GLU A 65 5.05 -21.02 -1.80
CA GLU A 65 5.23 -19.92 -0.83
C GLU A 65 4.11 -18.88 -0.93
N ILE A 66 3.28 -18.94 -1.96
CA ILE A 66 2.15 -18.04 -2.18
C ILE A 66 0.86 -18.62 -1.58
N TYR A 67 0.11 -17.80 -0.86
CA TYR A 67 -1.20 -18.09 -0.27
C TYR A 67 -2.19 -17.01 -0.63
N PHE A 68 -3.42 -17.39 -0.98
CA PHE A 68 -4.49 -16.43 -1.27
C PHE A 68 -5.24 -16.07 0.02
N THR A 69 -5.54 -14.78 0.17
CA THR A 69 -6.25 -14.19 1.30
C THR A 69 -7.41 -13.32 0.82
N GLY A 70 -8.19 -12.77 1.72
CA GLY A 70 -9.27 -11.82 1.38
C GLY A 70 -8.78 -10.41 1.05
N GLY A 71 -7.48 -10.10 1.24
CA GLY A 71 -6.89 -8.78 0.99
C GLY A 71 -5.66 -8.52 1.83
N GLY A 72 -5.02 -7.36 1.65
CA GLY A 72 -3.81 -6.97 2.37
C GLY A 72 -3.99 -6.98 3.89
N SER A 73 -5.08 -6.44 4.40
CA SER A 73 -5.34 -6.43 5.85
C SER A 73 -5.43 -7.83 6.48
N GLU A 74 -5.97 -8.83 5.77
CA GLU A 74 -5.94 -10.21 6.24
C GLU A 74 -4.51 -10.74 6.25
N SER A 75 -3.72 -10.47 5.22
CA SER A 75 -2.32 -10.88 5.12
C SER A 75 -1.45 -10.27 6.22
N ASP A 76 -1.59 -8.97 6.48
CA ASP A 76 -0.88 -8.25 7.55
C ASP A 76 -1.21 -8.81 8.94
N ASN A 77 -2.50 -9.01 9.20
CA ASN A 77 -2.94 -9.61 10.46
C ASN A 77 -2.40 -11.02 10.62
N TRP A 78 -2.37 -11.81 9.54
CA TRP A 78 -1.82 -13.17 9.56
C TRP A 78 -0.32 -13.13 9.86
N ALA A 79 0.44 -12.28 9.17
CA ALA A 79 1.88 -12.11 9.37
C ALA A 79 2.21 -11.79 10.85
N LEU A 80 1.56 -10.79 11.42
CA LEU A 80 1.88 -10.35 12.78
C LEU A 80 1.36 -11.32 13.84
N LYS A 81 0.06 -11.63 13.82
CA LYS A 81 -0.58 -12.44 14.88
C LYS A 81 -0.05 -13.86 14.93
N CYS A 82 0.06 -14.51 13.76
CA CYS A 82 0.48 -15.90 13.72
C CYS A 82 1.99 -16.09 13.90
N THR A 83 2.81 -15.08 13.58
CA THR A 83 4.23 -15.05 13.96
C THR A 83 4.37 -14.87 15.47
N ALA A 84 3.69 -13.88 16.05
CA ALA A 84 3.68 -13.64 17.49
C ALA A 84 3.34 -14.93 18.26
N GLU A 85 2.28 -15.64 17.85
CA GLU A 85 1.85 -16.89 18.48
C GLU A 85 2.85 -18.04 18.27
N ALA A 86 3.40 -18.17 17.04
CA ALA A 86 4.31 -19.28 16.71
C ALA A 86 5.69 -19.15 17.35
N TYR A 87 6.15 -17.93 17.59
CA TYR A 87 7.48 -17.61 18.11
C TYR A 87 7.46 -17.11 19.56
N ALA A 88 6.34 -17.17 20.27
CA ALA A 88 6.19 -16.72 21.66
C ALA A 88 7.20 -17.37 22.63
N ASN A 89 7.71 -18.56 22.32
CA ASN A 89 8.75 -19.22 23.09
C ASN A 89 10.17 -18.71 22.81
N LYS A 90 10.37 -17.92 21.75
CA LYS A 90 11.66 -17.30 21.40
C LYS A 90 11.74 -15.86 21.88
N GLY A 91 10.63 -15.17 21.97
CA GLY A 91 10.58 -13.78 22.39
C GLY A 91 9.17 -13.19 22.22
N ASN A 92 9.04 -11.93 22.65
CA ASN A 92 7.77 -11.21 22.63
C ASN A 92 7.92 -9.79 22.06
N HIS A 93 9.06 -9.48 21.41
CA HIS A 93 9.30 -8.14 20.88
C HIS A 93 9.14 -8.11 19.35
N ILE A 94 8.42 -7.09 18.87
CA ILE A 94 8.17 -6.82 17.44
C ILE A 94 8.58 -5.37 17.17
N ILE A 95 9.26 -5.15 16.05
CA ILE A 95 9.63 -3.82 15.58
C ILE A 95 8.77 -3.49 14.35
N THR A 96 8.17 -2.31 14.35
CA THR A 96 7.44 -1.75 13.21
C THR A 96 7.68 -0.25 13.10
N THR A 97 6.97 0.48 12.24
CA THR A 97 7.15 1.92 12.06
C THR A 97 5.90 2.71 12.43
N LYS A 98 6.04 4.01 12.71
CA LYS A 98 4.92 4.91 12.98
C LYS A 98 4.09 5.25 11.74
N ILE A 99 4.59 4.93 10.54
CA ILE A 99 3.94 5.29 9.27
C ILE A 99 3.21 4.12 8.59
N GLU A 100 3.08 2.99 9.28
CA GLU A 100 2.42 1.81 8.74
C GLU A 100 0.93 2.03 8.45
N HIS A 101 0.38 1.17 7.59
CA HIS A 101 -1.07 1.08 7.42
C HIS A 101 -1.74 0.64 8.72
N HIS A 102 -2.97 1.08 8.95
CA HIS A 102 -3.74 0.74 10.17
C HIS A 102 -3.90 -0.77 10.39
N ALA A 103 -3.85 -1.60 9.34
CA ALA A 103 -3.85 -3.06 9.49
C ALA A 103 -2.64 -3.58 10.29
N ILE A 104 -1.49 -2.91 10.19
CA ILE A 104 -0.31 -3.21 11.00
C ILE A 104 -0.42 -2.54 12.38
N LEU A 105 -0.69 -1.22 12.44
CA LEU A 105 -0.71 -0.46 13.70
C LEU A 105 -1.74 -1.03 14.70
N HIS A 106 -3.00 -1.22 14.27
CA HIS A 106 -4.03 -1.76 15.17
C HIS A 106 -3.79 -3.24 15.51
N THR A 107 -3.11 -3.99 14.64
CA THR A 107 -2.70 -5.36 14.98
C THR A 107 -1.56 -5.36 15.99
N ALA A 108 -0.64 -4.44 15.90
CA ALA A 108 0.42 -4.23 16.90
C ALA A 108 -0.18 -3.85 18.27
N GLU A 109 -1.09 -2.87 18.33
CA GLU A 109 -1.83 -2.51 19.55
C GLU A 109 -2.61 -3.69 20.16
N TYR A 110 -3.20 -4.53 19.30
CA TYR A 110 -3.87 -5.74 19.75
C TYR A 110 -2.89 -6.72 20.41
N LEU A 111 -1.66 -6.84 19.88
CA LEU A 111 -0.62 -7.70 20.44
C LEU A 111 -0.05 -7.15 21.74
N GLU A 112 0.13 -5.82 21.87
CA GLU A 112 0.53 -5.15 23.13
C GLU A 112 -0.41 -5.53 24.28
N LYS A 113 -1.73 -5.49 24.04
CA LYS A 113 -2.75 -5.89 25.02
C LYS A 113 -2.66 -7.39 25.41
N ARG A 114 -1.82 -8.17 24.74
CA ARG A 114 -1.56 -9.60 24.98
C ARG A 114 -0.15 -9.91 25.48
N GLY A 115 0.58 -8.86 25.88
CA GLY A 115 1.90 -9.00 26.51
C GLY A 115 3.07 -9.01 25.54
N PHE A 116 2.85 -8.65 24.27
CA PHE A 116 3.95 -8.38 23.34
C PHE A 116 4.45 -6.96 23.54
N GLU A 117 5.74 -6.76 23.32
CA GLU A 117 6.38 -5.45 23.31
C GLU A 117 6.53 -4.98 21.87
N ILE A 118 6.07 -3.76 21.58
CA ILE A 118 6.15 -3.20 20.23
C ILE A 118 7.05 -1.98 20.24
N THR A 119 8.04 -1.95 19.38
CA THR A 119 8.80 -0.72 19.09
C THR A 119 8.30 -0.13 17.78
N TYR A 120 7.76 1.09 17.86
CA TYR A 120 7.36 1.89 16.70
C TYR A 120 8.50 2.84 16.35
N LEU A 121 9.27 2.52 15.31
CA LEU A 121 10.37 3.36 14.84
C LEU A 121 9.87 4.69 14.33
N ASP A 122 10.59 5.74 14.67
CA ASP A 122 10.47 7.03 14.01
C ASP A 122 11.04 6.96 12.58
N VAL A 123 10.62 7.91 11.76
CA VAL A 123 11.12 8.12 10.41
C VAL A 123 11.75 9.50 10.29
N ASP A 124 12.50 9.75 9.25
CA ASP A 124 12.99 11.08 8.92
C ASP A 124 11.90 11.98 8.30
N GLU A 125 12.24 13.21 7.92
CA GLU A 125 11.34 14.19 7.32
C GLU A 125 10.78 13.77 5.93
N ASP A 126 11.45 12.82 5.29
CA ASP A 126 11.04 12.20 4.03
C ASP A 126 10.23 10.91 4.24
N GLY A 127 10.08 10.46 5.49
CA GLY A 127 9.36 9.25 5.85
C GLY A 127 10.17 7.96 5.68
N LYS A 128 11.51 8.03 5.68
CA LYS A 128 12.38 6.86 5.64
C LYS A 128 12.77 6.40 7.05
N VAL A 129 12.82 5.09 7.24
CA VAL A 129 13.36 4.46 8.45
C VAL A 129 14.88 4.70 8.50
N LYS A 130 15.38 5.12 9.67
CA LYS A 130 16.80 5.22 9.93
C LYS A 130 17.33 3.85 10.34
N LEU A 131 18.28 3.30 9.57
CA LEU A 131 18.80 1.96 9.80
C LEU A 131 19.53 1.83 11.14
N ASP A 132 20.14 2.89 11.63
CA ASP A 132 20.80 2.89 12.94
C ASP A 132 19.79 2.80 14.08
N ASP A 133 18.62 3.46 13.95
CA ASP A 133 17.53 3.35 14.93
C ASP A 133 16.93 1.94 14.93
N LEU A 134 16.79 1.33 13.74
CA LEU A 134 16.38 -0.08 13.62
C LEU A 134 17.36 -1.01 14.34
N LYS A 135 18.66 -0.87 14.09
CA LYS A 135 19.70 -1.70 14.75
C LYS A 135 19.67 -1.52 16.27
N ALA A 136 19.54 -0.28 16.74
CA ALA A 136 19.45 0.03 18.17
C ALA A 136 18.21 -0.53 18.86
N ALA A 137 17.10 -0.72 18.11
CA ALA A 137 15.86 -1.26 18.62
C ALA A 137 15.86 -2.79 18.77
N ILE A 138 16.80 -3.50 18.13
CA ILE A 138 16.88 -4.96 18.19
C ILE A 138 17.25 -5.43 19.61
N ARG A 139 16.50 -6.41 20.10
CA ARG A 139 16.68 -7.06 21.42
C ARG A 139 16.80 -8.56 21.27
N PRO A 140 17.34 -9.28 22.26
CA PRO A 140 17.36 -10.76 22.22
C PRO A 140 15.98 -11.38 22.11
N THR A 141 14.92 -10.67 22.50
CA THR A 141 13.52 -11.10 22.43
C THR A 141 12.81 -10.67 21.15
N THR A 142 13.50 -10.02 20.19
CA THR A 142 12.92 -9.59 18.92
C THR A 142 12.66 -10.79 18.02
N ILE A 143 11.42 -10.99 17.61
CA ILE A 143 10.98 -12.13 16.78
C ILE A 143 10.56 -11.72 15.37
N LEU A 144 10.20 -10.44 15.17
CA LEU A 144 9.68 -9.93 13.89
C LEU A 144 10.07 -8.46 13.71
N ILE A 145 10.50 -8.13 12.51
CA ILE A 145 10.55 -6.78 11.98
C ILE A 145 9.49 -6.69 10.89
N SER A 146 8.58 -5.71 10.98
CA SER A 146 7.53 -5.46 9.99
C SER A 146 7.58 -4.01 9.55
N VAL A 147 8.02 -3.78 8.31
CA VAL A 147 8.15 -2.44 7.71
C VAL A 147 7.51 -2.46 6.32
N MET A 148 6.61 -1.52 6.05
CA MET A 148 5.97 -1.40 4.75
C MET A 148 6.99 -1.15 3.64
N PHE A 149 6.75 -1.67 2.45
CA PHE A 149 7.66 -1.50 1.32
C PHE A 149 7.69 -0.06 0.82
N ALA A 150 6.50 0.54 0.70
CA ALA A 150 6.33 1.94 0.32
C ALA A 150 5.06 2.51 0.97
N ASN A 151 5.12 3.76 1.39
CA ASN A 151 4.02 4.38 2.10
C ASN A 151 2.87 4.77 1.15
N ASN A 152 1.65 4.43 1.53
CA ASN A 152 0.42 4.66 0.75
C ASN A 152 -0.02 6.13 0.68
N GLU A 153 0.46 6.98 1.59
CA GLU A 153 0.11 8.40 1.63
C GLU A 153 1.15 9.27 0.94
N ILE A 154 2.39 9.23 1.40
CA ILE A 154 3.47 10.10 0.92
C ILE A 154 4.33 9.45 -0.17
N GLY A 155 4.11 8.17 -0.47
CA GLY A 155 4.77 7.46 -1.56
C GLY A 155 6.20 6.99 -1.29
N THR A 156 6.84 7.40 -0.20
CA THR A 156 8.25 7.10 0.11
C THR A 156 8.50 5.60 0.15
N ILE A 157 9.55 5.16 -0.55
CA ILE A 157 10.03 3.77 -0.60
C ILE A 157 11.03 3.55 0.53
N GLN A 158 10.86 2.47 1.30
CA GLN A 158 11.76 2.13 2.41
C GLN A 158 13.01 1.39 1.91
N PRO A 159 14.11 1.42 2.65
CA PRO A 159 15.35 0.69 2.34
C PRO A 159 15.18 -0.81 2.67
N ILE A 160 14.29 -1.49 1.91
CA ILE A 160 13.82 -2.85 2.20
C ILE A 160 14.95 -3.88 2.19
N LYS A 161 15.88 -3.74 1.25
CA LYS A 161 17.01 -4.66 1.14
C LYS A 161 17.90 -4.59 2.40
N GLU A 162 18.26 -3.39 2.80
CA GLU A 162 19.09 -3.15 3.98
C GLU A 162 18.39 -3.58 5.28
N ILE A 163 17.07 -3.35 5.38
CA ILE A 163 16.26 -3.82 6.52
C ILE A 163 16.25 -5.35 6.56
N GLY A 164 16.05 -6.00 5.40
CA GLY A 164 16.07 -7.45 5.29
C GLY A 164 17.44 -8.07 5.63
N GLU A 165 18.54 -7.43 5.19
CA GLU A 165 19.90 -7.82 5.55
C GLU A 165 20.10 -7.76 7.07
N ILE A 166 19.71 -6.66 7.73
CA ILE A 166 19.78 -6.51 9.18
C ILE A 166 18.96 -7.59 9.91
N ALA A 167 17.72 -7.83 9.47
CA ALA A 167 16.87 -8.86 10.06
C ALA A 167 17.49 -10.24 9.93
N HIS A 168 18.00 -10.58 8.74
CA HIS A 168 18.63 -11.86 8.44
C HIS A 168 19.90 -12.08 9.28
N GLU A 169 20.79 -11.10 9.40
CA GLU A 169 22.00 -11.16 10.23
C GLU A 169 21.71 -11.46 11.70
N HIS A 170 20.56 -11.00 12.20
CA HIS A 170 20.14 -11.23 13.59
C HIS A 170 19.22 -12.45 13.77
N GLY A 171 18.90 -13.18 12.69
CA GLY A 171 18.00 -14.35 12.73
C GLY A 171 16.55 -13.98 13.09
N ILE A 172 16.12 -12.76 12.79
CA ILE A 172 14.80 -12.21 13.01
C ILE A 172 13.99 -12.32 11.73
N LEU A 173 12.70 -12.67 11.83
CA LEU A 173 11.82 -12.70 10.65
C LEU A 173 11.55 -11.28 10.14
N PHE A 174 11.52 -11.14 8.79
CA PHE A 174 11.20 -9.89 8.14
C PHE A 174 9.88 -10.01 7.34
N HIS A 175 8.91 -9.19 7.71
CA HIS A 175 7.65 -8.98 6.99
C HIS A 175 7.63 -7.60 6.35
N THR A 176 7.07 -7.50 5.15
CA THR A 176 6.78 -6.22 4.51
C THR A 176 5.33 -6.15 3.99
N ASP A 177 4.62 -5.09 4.36
CA ASP A 177 3.39 -4.70 3.65
C ASP A 177 3.79 -4.09 2.31
N ALA A 178 3.65 -4.88 1.24
CA ALA A 178 3.95 -4.46 -0.13
C ALA A 178 2.69 -4.09 -0.94
N VAL A 179 1.57 -3.82 -0.27
CA VAL A 179 0.28 -3.53 -0.91
C VAL A 179 0.38 -2.40 -1.93
N GLN A 180 1.16 -1.37 -1.66
CA GLN A 180 1.37 -0.25 -2.60
C GLN A 180 2.53 -0.47 -3.58
N ALA A 181 3.46 -1.36 -3.26
CA ALA A 181 4.65 -1.63 -4.08
C ALA A 181 4.39 -2.73 -5.12
N PHE A 182 3.55 -3.72 -4.79
CA PHE A 182 3.27 -4.85 -5.66
C PHE A 182 2.63 -4.38 -6.97
N GLY A 183 3.26 -4.72 -8.08
CA GLY A 183 2.84 -4.26 -9.40
C GLY A 183 3.33 -2.87 -9.79
N GLN A 184 3.95 -2.10 -8.88
CA GLN A 184 4.50 -0.77 -9.14
C GLN A 184 6.04 -0.74 -9.08
N LEU A 185 6.63 -1.64 -8.32
CA LEU A 185 8.07 -1.71 -8.13
C LEU A 185 8.55 -3.16 -8.37
N PRO A 186 9.77 -3.36 -8.87
CA PRO A 186 10.38 -4.67 -8.89
C PRO A 186 10.61 -5.17 -7.46
N ILE A 187 10.17 -6.39 -7.19
CA ILE A 187 10.35 -7.06 -5.89
C ILE A 187 11.06 -8.38 -6.13
N ASN A 188 12.13 -8.64 -5.37
CA ASN A 188 12.75 -9.96 -5.31
C ASN A 188 12.90 -10.34 -3.83
N VAL A 189 12.11 -11.33 -3.41
CA VAL A 189 12.04 -11.71 -1.99
C VAL A 189 13.33 -12.33 -1.48
N ASP A 190 14.13 -12.94 -2.35
CA ASP A 190 15.43 -13.53 -1.96
C ASP A 190 16.50 -12.46 -1.80
N GLU A 191 16.61 -11.53 -2.75
CA GLU A 191 17.58 -10.42 -2.70
C GLU A 191 17.32 -9.46 -1.53
N CYS A 192 16.06 -9.32 -1.13
CA CYS A 192 15.64 -8.46 -0.01
C CYS A 192 15.51 -9.22 1.31
N HIS A 193 15.84 -10.50 1.38
CA HIS A 193 15.69 -11.34 2.57
C HIS A 193 14.30 -11.26 3.21
N ILE A 194 13.25 -11.11 2.40
CA ILE A 194 11.86 -11.04 2.87
C ILE A 194 11.38 -12.44 3.23
N ASP A 195 10.88 -12.62 4.45
CA ASP A 195 10.31 -13.89 4.92
C ASP A 195 8.79 -13.96 4.70
N MET A 196 8.12 -12.81 4.76
CA MET A 196 6.68 -12.67 4.54
C MET A 196 6.38 -11.37 3.82
N LEU A 197 5.38 -11.41 2.91
CA LEU A 197 4.96 -10.23 2.17
C LEU A 197 3.45 -10.24 1.99
N SER A 198 2.83 -9.08 2.20
CA SER A 198 1.40 -8.85 1.98
C SER A 198 1.15 -8.04 0.71
N ALA A 199 0.14 -8.45 -0.09
CA ALA A 199 -0.32 -7.67 -1.23
C ALA A 199 -1.84 -7.77 -1.42
N SER A 200 -2.45 -6.86 -2.20
CA SER A 200 -3.89 -6.78 -2.42
C SER A 200 -4.22 -6.48 -3.87
N GLY A 201 -5.07 -7.33 -4.48
CA GLY A 201 -5.37 -7.28 -5.91
C GLY A 201 -5.88 -5.93 -6.40
N HIS A 202 -6.73 -5.27 -5.63
CA HIS A 202 -7.34 -3.99 -6.04
C HIS A 202 -6.39 -2.80 -6.08
N LYS A 203 -5.11 -2.96 -5.74
CA LYS A 203 -4.10 -1.90 -5.83
C LYS A 203 -3.31 -1.92 -7.13
N PHE A 204 -3.42 -3.01 -7.91
CA PHE A 204 -2.75 -3.16 -9.21
C PHE A 204 -3.69 -3.71 -10.30
N ASN A 205 -4.89 -3.10 -10.40
CA ASN A 205 -5.91 -3.38 -11.40
C ASN A 205 -6.55 -4.78 -11.32
N GLY A 206 -6.40 -5.47 -10.18
CA GLY A 206 -7.12 -6.68 -9.85
C GLY A 206 -8.46 -6.41 -9.14
N PRO A 207 -9.22 -7.46 -8.83
CA PRO A 207 -10.50 -7.32 -8.13
C PRO A 207 -10.29 -7.02 -6.64
N LYS A 208 -11.29 -6.42 -6.02
CA LYS A 208 -11.44 -6.29 -4.57
C LYS A 208 -11.74 -7.65 -3.92
N GLY A 209 -11.44 -7.81 -2.64
CA GLY A 209 -11.78 -9.03 -1.90
C GLY A 209 -10.86 -10.22 -2.16
N ILE A 210 -9.66 -9.98 -2.68
CA ILE A 210 -8.59 -10.94 -2.86
C ILE A 210 -7.23 -10.31 -2.58
N GLY A 211 -6.37 -11.04 -1.88
CA GLY A 211 -5.00 -10.66 -1.56
C GLY A 211 -4.05 -11.84 -1.62
N ILE A 212 -2.81 -11.55 -1.29
CA ILE A 212 -1.71 -12.51 -1.30
C ILE A 212 -0.96 -12.39 0.02
N MET A 213 -0.58 -13.55 0.55
CA MET A 213 0.43 -13.70 1.58
C MET A 213 1.55 -14.57 1.02
N TYR A 214 2.74 -14.00 0.87
CA TYR A 214 3.97 -14.76 0.65
C TYR A 214 4.52 -15.20 2.00
N ILE A 215 4.92 -16.47 2.09
CA ILE A 215 5.57 -17.04 3.28
C ILE A 215 6.74 -17.90 2.79
N ARG A 216 7.95 -17.49 3.11
CA ARG A 216 9.18 -18.21 2.75
C ARG A 216 9.16 -19.64 3.26
N THR A 217 9.64 -20.57 2.45
CA THR A 217 9.82 -21.97 2.88
C THR A 217 10.71 -22.06 4.12
N GLY A 218 10.23 -22.75 5.15
CA GLY A 218 10.90 -22.86 6.44
C GLY A 218 10.34 -21.92 7.53
N VAL A 219 9.65 -20.85 7.19
CA VAL A 219 8.95 -19.99 8.14
C VAL A 219 7.75 -20.73 8.73
N LYS A 220 7.77 -20.88 10.07
CA LYS A 220 6.74 -21.61 10.81
C LYS A 220 5.74 -20.66 11.43
N ILE A 221 4.72 -20.26 10.65
CA ILE A 221 3.58 -19.53 11.19
C ILE A 221 2.34 -20.42 11.23
N ARG A 222 1.42 -20.11 12.17
CA ARG A 222 0.18 -20.86 12.33
C ARG A 222 -0.88 -20.47 11.31
N SER A 223 -1.91 -21.28 11.23
CA SER A 223 -3.11 -20.99 10.47
C SER A 223 -3.83 -19.78 11.05
N PHE A 224 -4.17 -18.80 10.21
CA PHE A 224 -4.92 -17.62 10.66
C PHE A 224 -6.43 -17.91 10.71
N ILE A 225 -6.96 -18.52 9.65
CA ILE A 225 -8.37 -18.93 9.57
C ILE A 225 -8.44 -20.44 9.68
N HIS A 226 -9.14 -20.95 10.70
CA HIS A 226 -9.30 -22.37 10.97
C HIS A 226 -10.52 -22.95 10.27
N GLY A 227 -10.44 -24.19 9.75
CA GLY A 227 -11.50 -24.87 9.04
C GLY A 227 -10.99 -25.99 8.13
N GLY A 228 -11.41 -25.97 6.86
CA GLY A 228 -11.00 -26.95 5.85
C GLY A 228 -9.50 -26.89 5.49
N ALA A 229 -9.09 -27.79 4.59
CA ALA A 229 -7.68 -27.98 4.24
C ALA A 229 -7.18 -27.05 3.10
N GLN A 230 -7.96 -26.04 2.74
CA GLN A 230 -7.59 -25.09 1.68
C GLN A 230 -6.27 -24.39 2.03
N GLU A 231 -5.61 -23.82 1.02
CA GLU A 231 -4.32 -23.17 1.16
C GLU A 231 -3.32 -24.00 2.00
N ARG A 232 -3.26 -25.29 1.72
CA ARG A 232 -2.37 -26.26 2.40
C ARG A 232 -2.54 -26.28 3.93
N LYS A 233 -3.79 -26.22 4.39
CA LYS A 233 -4.22 -26.17 5.82
C LYS A 233 -3.78 -24.92 6.58
N ARG A 234 -3.39 -23.86 5.88
CA ARG A 234 -2.93 -22.62 6.51
C ARG A 234 -3.96 -21.50 6.47
N ARG A 235 -4.90 -21.56 5.53
CA ARG A 235 -6.02 -20.61 5.44
C ARG A 235 -7.25 -21.33 4.91
N ALA A 236 -8.20 -21.58 5.78
CA ALA A 236 -9.45 -22.28 5.44
C ALA A 236 -10.43 -21.37 4.67
N GLY A 237 -11.43 -22.00 4.08
CA GLY A 237 -12.49 -21.38 3.28
C GLY A 237 -12.41 -21.78 1.83
N THR A 238 -13.56 -22.00 1.19
CA THR A 238 -13.65 -22.33 -0.25
C THR A 238 -12.88 -21.28 -1.06
N GLU A 239 -12.06 -21.77 -1.98
CA GLU A 239 -11.22 -20.89 -2.80
C GLU A 239 -12.10 -19.97 -3.66
N ASN A 240 -11.81 -18.66 -3.59
CA ASN A 240 -12.43 -17.64 -4.46
C ASN A 240 -11.82 -17.74 -5.87
N VAL A 241 -12.24 -18.76 -6.65
CA VAL A 241 -11.64 -19.03 -7.97
C VAL A 241 -11.69 -17.81 -8.88
N PRO A 242 -12.84 -17.09 -9.04
CA PRO A 242 -12.86 -15.88 -9.86
C PRO A 242 -11.86 -14.82 -9.37
N GLY A 243 -11.79 -14.58 -8.06
CA GLY A 243 -10.85 -13.62 -7.47
C GLY A 243 -9.39 -14.03 -7.67
N ILE A 244 -9.08 -15.32 -7.54
CA ILE A 244 -7.74 -15.88 -7.76
C ILE A 244 -7.33 -15.72 -9.24
N VAL A 245 -8.23 -16.00 -10.18
CA VAL A 245 -7.99 -15.75 -11.60
C VAL A 245 -7.77 -14.28 -11.86
N GLY A 246 -8.58 -13.43 -11.24
CA GLY A 246 -8.46 -11.98 -11.36
C GLY A 246 -7.13 -11.44 -10.86
N ILE A 247 -6.70 -11.81 -9.65
CA ILE A 247 -5.44 -11.30 -9.10
C ILE A 247 -4.21 -11.82 -9.86
N GLY A 248 -4.23 -13.10 -10.32
CA GLY A 248 -3.13 -13.63 -11.12
C GLY A 248 -3.05 -13.03 -12.52
N THR A 249 -4.19 -12.75 -13.15
CA THR A 249 -4.25 -12.03 -14.43
C THR A 249 -3.74 -10.60 -14.29
N ALA A 250 -4.13 -9.91 -13.21
CA ALA A 250 -3.63 -8.58 -12.90
C ALA A 250 -2.10 -8.58 -12.65
N ALA A 251 -1.57 -9.59 -11.96
CA ALA A 251 -0.13 -9.75 -11.73
C ALA A 251 0.64 -9.94 -13.05
N LYS A 252 0.15 -10.80 -13.95
CA LYS A 252 0.74 -10.98 -15.29
C LYS A 252 0.75 -9.69 -16.09
N ARG A 253 -0.38 -8.95 -16.08
CA ARG A 253 -0.49 -7.65 -16.73
C ARG A 253 0.53 -6.64 -16.16
N ALA A 254 0.59 -6.54 -14.85
CA ALA A 254 1.52 -5.63 -14.18
C ALA A 254 2.98 -5.96 -14.48
N ALA A 255 3.35 -7.24 -14.49
CA ALA A 255 4.70 -7.70 -14.81
C ALA A 255 5.12 -7.43 -16.26
N ALA A 256 4.20 -7.65 -17.22
CA ALA A 256 4.49 -7.54 -18.66
C ALA A 256 4.92 -6.12 -19.07
N ASN A 257 4.38 -5.07 -18.46
CA ASN A 257 4.59 -3.67 -18.85
C ASN A 257 5.13 -2.80 -17.70
N MET A 258 5.70 -3.40 -16.66
CA MET A 258 6.07 -2.66 -15.45
C MET A 258 7.03 -1.50 -15.74
N GLU A 259 8.10 -1.74 -16.47
CA GLU A 259 9.15 -0.74 -16.71
C GLU A 259 8.59 0.45 -17.52
N GLU A 260 7.93 0.18 -18.64
CA GLU A 260 7.38 1.22 -19.52
C GLU A 260 6.27 2.02 -18.80
N ARG A 261 5.33 1.33 -18.17
CA ARG A 261 4.22 1.94 -17.44
C ARG A 261 4.71 2.83 -16.29
N THR A 262 5.59 2.31 -15.46
CA THR A 262 6.10 3.08 -14.31
C THR A 262 7.05 4.21 -14.71
N ALA A 263 7.74 4.11 -15.84
CA ALA A 263 8.51 5.21 -16.39
C ALA A 263 7.59 6.36 -16.84
N LYS A 264 6.50 6.07 -17.54
CA LYS A 264 5.47 7.05 -17.92
C LYS A 264 4.81 7.69 -16.67
N GLU A 265 4.37 6.86 -15.72
CA GLU A 265 3.77 7.37 -14.48
C GLU A 265 4.71 8.31 -13.73
N ARG A 266 6.01 7.96 -13.66
CA ARG A 266 7.04 8.81 -13.03
C ARG A 266 7.21 10.14 -13.76
N GLU A 267 7.27 10.12 -15.08
CA GLU A 267 7.41 11.35 -15.88
C GLU A 267 6.21 12.29 -15.64
N VAL A 268 4.99 11.78 -15.70
CA VAL A 268 3.77 12.57 -15.50
C VAL A 268 3.63 13.05 -14.05
N ARG A 269 4.00 12.20 -13.07
CA ARG A 269 4.05 12.56 -11.66
C ARG A 269 5.07 13.68 -11.39
N ASP A 270 6.26 13.59 -11.95
CA ASP A 270 7.30 14.60 -11.75
C ASP A 270 6.88 15.93 -12.37
N TYR A 271 6.24 15.90 -13.54
CA TYR A 271 5.62 17.08 -14.14
C TYR A 271 4.56 17.73 -13.22
N LEU A 272 3.68 16.92 -12.63
CA LEU A 272 2.71 17.38 -11.65
C LEU A 272 3.40 18.05 -10.44
N ILE A 273 4.43 17.40 -9.89
CA ILE A 273 5.15 17.92 -8.72
C ILE A 273 5.81 19.25 -9.04
N ASP A 274 6.49 19.35 -10.17
CA ASP A 274 7.21 20.56 -10.57
C ASP A 274 6.22 21.72 -10.80
N ARG A 275 5.10 21.48 -11.47
CA ARG A 275 4.07 22.50 -11.67
C ARG A 275 3.51 23.00 -10.34
N VAL A 276 3.10 22.08 -9.45
CA VAL A 276 2.51 22.46 -8.15
C VAL A 276 3.49 23.28 -7.32
N LEU A 277 4.74 22.83 -7.20
CA LEU A 277 5.74 23.52 -6.38
C LEU A 277 6.14 24.89 -6.94
N ASN A 278 6.15 25.07 -8.26
CA ASN A 278 6.54 26.32 -8.91
C ASN A 278 5.39 27.33 -9.01
N GLU A 279 4.15 26.86 -9.09
CA GLU A 279 3.01 27.71 -9.40
C GLU A 279 2.09 28.01 -8.20
N ILE A 280 2.14 27.19 -7.13
CA ILE A 280 1.31 27.38 -5.94
C ILE A 280 2.23 27.71 -4.74
N PRO A 281 2.25 28.97 -4.27
CA PRO A 281 3.09 29.33 -3.13
C PRO A 281 2.60 28.69 -1.83
N TYR A 282 3.46 28.64 -0.81
CA TYR A 282 3.17 28.10 0.51
C TYR A 282 2.61 26.66 0.47
N CYS A 283 3.21 25.83 -0.38
CA CYS A 283 2.98 24.40 -0.41
C CYS A 283 4.31 23.63 -0.28
N ARG A 284 4.22 22.38 0.08
CA ARG A 284 5.37 21.46 0.11
C ARG A 284 4.98 20.11 -0.45
N LEU A 285 5.95 19.41 -1.02
CA LEU A 285 5.85 17.98 -1.30
C LEU A 285 6.13 17.20 0.00
N ASN A 286 5.31 16.21 0.31
CA ASN A 286 5.50 15.29 1.41
C ASN A 286 6.12 13.99 0.90
N GLY A 287 7.06 13.43 1.68
CA GLY A 287 7.83 12.25 1.30
C GLY A 287 9.01 12.55 0.37
N HIS A 288 9.85 11.54 0.17
CA HIS A 288 11.11 11.66 -0.57
C HIS A 288 10.88 12.07 -2.03
N ARG A 289 11.69 12.98 -2.56
CA ARG A 289 11.49 13.55 -3.91
C ARG A 289 11.65 12.54 -5.04
N THR A 290 12.57 11.61 -4.92
CA THR A 290 12.96 10.64 -5.95
C THR A 290 12.67 9.20 -5.58
N ASP A 291 13.02 8.78 -4.34
CA ASP A 291 12.79 7.43 -3.85
C ASP A 291 11.32 7.28 -3.39
N ARG A 292 10.43 7.35 -4.37
CA ARG A 292 8.99 7.27 -4.16
C ARG A 292 8.29 6.45 -5.23
N LEU A 293 7.10 5.97 -4.92
CA LEU A 293 6.23 5.27 -5.86
C LEU A 293 6.07 6.08 -7.16
N PRO A 294 6.09 5.44 -8.31
CA PRO A 294 6.08 6.13 -9.61
C PRO A 294 4.84 7.00 -9.82
N ASN A 295 3.73 6.65 -9.19
CA ASN A 295 2.42 7.24 -9.41
C ASN A 295 1.93 8.15 -8.27
N ASN A 296 2.68 8.32 -7.19
CA ASN A 296 2.21 9.04 -5.98
C ASN A 296 2.83 10.43 -5.86
N ALA A 297 1.99 11.44 -5.65
CA ALA A 297 2.37 12.77 -5.19
C ALA A 297 1.48 13.17 -4.01
N ASN A 298 2.09 13.68 -2.94
CA ASN A 298 1.38 14.16 -1.75
C ASN A 298 1.90 15.55 -1.41
N PHE A 299 0.97 16.50 -1.25
CA PHE A 299 1.28 17.88 -0.96
C PHE A 299 0.58 18.33 0.32
N SER A 300 1.15 19.31 1.01
CA SER A 300 0.46 20.08 2.02
C SER A 300 0.42 21.55 1.62
N PHE A 301 -0.78 22.15 1.65
CA PHE A 301 -1.03 23.54 1.33
C PHE A 301 -1.31 24.31 2.62
N GLN A 302 -0.47 25.30 2.97
CA GLN A 302 -0.70 26.12 4.16
C GLN A 302 -1.96 26.96 4.00
N PHE A 303 -2.67 27.17 5.12
CA PHE A 303 -3.88 28.00 5.23
C PHE A 303 -5.09 27.46 4.45
N VAL A 304 -5.09 26.18 4.11
CA VAL A 304 -6.17 25.47 3.38
C VAL A 304 -6.59 24.27 4.20
N GLU A 305 -7.88 23.99 4.19
CA GLU A 305 -8.46 22.80 4.79
C GLU A 305 -8.67 21.74 3.72
N GLY A 306 -8.15 20.51 3.96
CA GLY A 306 -8.08 19.45 2.96
C GLY A 306 -9.42 18.95 2.47
N GLU A 307 -10.42 18.83 3.36
CA GLU A 307 -11.77 18.37 2.97
C GLU A 307 -12.44 19.36 2.01
N SER A 308 -12.33 20.66 2.30
CA SER A 308 -12.82 21.72 1.42
C SER A 308 -12.15 21.71 0.05
N LEU A 309 -10.83 21.38 0.03
CA LEU A 309 -10.07 21.21 -1.21
C LEU A 309 -10.60 20.02 -2.03
N LEU A 310 -10.83 18.88 -1.39
CA LEU A 310 -11.37 17.68 -2.05
C LEU A 310 -12.76 17.91 -2.65
N ILE A 311 -13.67 18.54 -1.89
CA ILE A 311 -15.03 18.86 -2.36
C ILE A 311 -14.97 19.75 -3.61
N LYS A 312 -14.12 20.79 -3.61
CA LYS A 312 -13.98 21.67 -4.77
C LYS A 312 -13.34 21.00 -5.97
N LEU A 313 -12.40 20.07 -5.78
CA LEU A 313 -11.82 19.27 -6.85
C LEU A 313 -12.86 18.31 -7.45
N ASP A 314 -13.68 17.66 -6.61
CA ASP A 314 -14.77 16.79 -7.07
C ASP A 314 -15.78 17.53 -7.95
N MET A 315 -16.15 18.77 -7.59
CA MET A 315 -16.99 19.64 -8.44
C MET A 315 -16.39 19.94 -9.82
N LYS A 316 -15.08 19.76 -9.98
CA LYS A 316 -14.35 19.87 -11.25
C LYS A 316 -14.14 18.52 -11.96
N GLY A 317 -14.67 17.44 -11.40
CA GLY A 317 -14.50 16.09 -11.92
C GLY A 317 -13.12 15.48 -11.62
N ILE A 318 -12.42 15.98 -10.61
CA ILE A 318 -11.10 15.51 -10.17
C ILE A 318 -11.26 14.76 -8.85
N CYS A 319 -11.09 13.43 -8.89
CA CYS A 319 -11.11 12.59 -7.71
C CYS A 319 -9.70 12.51 -7.09
N ALA A 320 -9.58 12.86 -5.81
CA ALA A 320 -8.34 12.85 -5.07
C ALA A 320 -8.60 12.46 -3.60
N SER A 321 -7.57 12.36 -2.78
CA SER A 321 -7.69 12.02 -1.36
C SER A 321 -6.86 12.97 -0.50
N SER A 322 -7.21 13.09 0.78
CA SER A 322 -6.33 13.63 1.81
C SER A 322 -5.54 12.48 2.47
N GLY A 323 -4.46 12.79 3.18
CA GLY A 323 -3.69 11.79 3.92
C GLY A 323 -4.51 11.00 4.94
N SER A 324 -5.64 11.54 5.42
CA SER A 324 -6.53 10.94 6.42
C SER A 324 -7.70 10.12 5.86
N ALA A 325 -7.73 9.82 4.55
CA ALA A 325 -8.88 9.15 3.89
C ALA A 325 -9.29 7.79 4.48
N CYS A 326 -8.41 7.10 5.21
CA CYS A 326 -8.73 5.82 5.86
C CYS A 326 -9.46 5.97 7.20
N THR A 327 -9.57 7.18 7.75
CA THR A 327 -10.29 7.50 8.98
C THR A 327 -11.50 8.38 8.68
N SER A 328 -12.37 7.93 7.76
CA SER A 328 -13.60 8.65 7.41
C SER A 328 -14.41 8.97 8.67
N GLY A 329 -14.40 10.25 9.09
CA GLY A 329 -15.08 10.74 10.27
C GLY A 329 -14.18 11.20 11.43
N SER A 330 -12.85 11.07 11.34
CA SER A 330 -11.92 11.68 12.29
C SER A 330 -11.45 13.06 11.77
N LEU A 331 -11.53 14.07 12.62
CA LEU A 331 -10.94 15.39 12.37
C LEU A 331 -9.42 15.39 12.60
N ASP A 332 -8.84 14.25 12.95
CA ASP A 332 -7.42 14.17 13.24
C ASP A 332 -6.60 14.13 11.93
N PRO A 333 -5.47 14.83 11.87
CA PRO A 333 -4.56 14.78 10.73
C PRO A 333 -3.93 13.40 10.59
N SER A 334 -3.42 13.09 9.39
CA SER A 334 -2.72 11.83 9.11
C SER A 334 -1.58 11.58 10.10
N HIS A 335 -1.56 10.38 10.69
CA HIS A 335 -0.46 9.93 11.55
C HIS A 335 0.88 9.90 10.80
N VAL A 336 0.85 9.64 9.48
CA VAL A 336 2.04 9.65 8.63
C VAL A 336 2.61 11.06 8.52
N LEU A 337 1.76 12.06 8.27
CA LEU A 337 2.20 13.46 8.16
C LEU A 337 2.72 14.00 9.49
N LEU A 338 2.13 13.60 10.60
CA LEU A 338 2.65 13.90 11.92
C LEU A 338 4.01 13.22 12.18
N ALA A 339 4.16 11.96 11.77
CA ALA A 339 5.40 11.21 11.94
C ALA A 339 6.60 11.80 11.17
N ILE A 340 6.35 12.44 10.02
CA ILE A 340 7.40 13.17 9.27
C ILE A 340 7.62 14.60 9.79
N GLY A 341 7.06 14.95 10.95
CA GLY A 341 7.31 16.21 11.66
C GLY A 341 6.43 17.39 11.23
N LEU A 342 5.33 17.17 10.50
CA LEU A 342 4.42 18.26 10.14
C LEU A 342 3.57 18.66 11.36
N PRO A 343 3.45 19.97 11.64
CA PRO A 343 2.47 20.44 12.61
C PRO A 343 1.03 20.19 12.11
N HIS A 344 0.11 20.03 13.06
CA HIS A 344 -1.31 19.73 12.78
C HIS A 344 -1.92 20.64 11.70
N GLU A 345 -1.68 21.95 11.81
CA GLU A 345 -2.22 22.97 10.89
C GLU A 345 -1.80 22.73 9.43
N ILE A 346 -0.57 22.26 9.20
CA ILE A 346 -0.05 21.99 7.85
C ILE A 346 -0.51 20.62 7.37
N ALA A 347 -0.57 19.65 8.27
CA ALA A 347 -1.02 18.30 7.94
C ALA A 347 -2.50 18.25 7.50
N HIS A 348 -3.35 19.12 8.05
CA HIS A 348 -4.76 19.26 7.64
C HIS A 348 -4.94 19.74 6.20
N GLY A 349 -4.02 20.53 5.66
CA GLY A 349 -4.05 21.00 4.27
C GLY A 349 -3.48 20.01 3.26
N SER A 350 -3.50 18.72 3.54
CA SER A 350 -2.89 17.72 2.68
C SER A 350 -3.78 17.27 1.52
N LEU A 351 -3.14 16.96 0.39
CA LEU A 351 -3.75 16.41 -0.82
C LEU A 351 -2.85 15.32 -1.38
N ARG A 352 -3.41 14.11 -1.54
CA ARG A 352 -2.75 13.01 -2.22
C ARG A 352 -3.35 12.83 -3.62
N LEU A 353 -2.50 12.83 -4.62
CA LEU A 353 -2.81 12.55 -6.02
C LEU A 353 -2.05 11.30 -6.44
N THR A 354 -2.77 10.24 -6.82
CA THR A 354 -2.16 8.99 -7.27
C THR A 354 -2.64 8.64 -8.68
N LEU A 355 -1.68 8.72 -9.59
CA LEU A 355 -1.87 8.57 -11.03
C LEU A 355 -2.10 7.10 -11.43
N ASN A 356 -2.41 6.90 -12.69
CA ASN A 356 -2.31 5.64 -13.39
C ASN A 356 -1.77 5.88 -14.81
N GLU A 357 -1.57 4.82 -15.58
CA GLU A 357 -1.02 4.85 -16.93
C GLU A 357 -1.86 5.62 -17.97
N GLU A 358 -3.16 5.91 -17.65
CA GLU A 358 -4.09 6.61 -18.55
C GLU A 358 -3.98 8.14 -18.44
N ILE A 359 -3.28 8.66 -17.42
CA ILE A 359 -3.14 10.10 -17.16
C ILE A 359 -2.01 10.68 -18.02
N GLU A 360 -2.33 11.75 -18.75
CA GLU A 360 -1.41 12.48 -19.62
C GLU A 360 -1.06 13.87 -19.03
N LYS A 361 -0.05 14.54 -19.60
CA LYS A 361 0.36 15.88 -19.14
C LYS A 361 -0.75 16.93 -19.29
N GLU A 362 -1.58 16.81 -20.31
CA GLU A 362 -2.74 17.69 -20.52
C GLU A 362 -3.79 17.54 -19.41
N ASP A 363 -3.95 16.33 -18.85
CA ASP A 363 -4.80 16.11 -17.68
C ASP A 363 -4.20 16.80 -16.45
N ILE A 364 -2.88 16.74 -16.29
CA ILE A 364 -2.16 17.43 -15.22
C ILE A 364 -2.29 18.95 -15.35
N ASP A 365 -2.23 19.49 -16.56
CA ASP A 365 -2.46 20.92 -16.80
C ASP A 365 -3.83 21.34 -16.27
N TYR A 366 -4.87 20.59 -16.61
CA TYR A 366 -6.22 20.84 -16.11
C TYR A 366 -6.30 20.74 -14.57
N VAL A 367 -5.66 19.72 -13.98
CA VAL A 367 -5.64 19.54 -12.52
C VAL A 367 -4.95 20.71 -11.82
N VAL A 368 -3.77 21.11 -12.28
CA VAL A 368 -2.97 22.16 -11.61
C VAL A 368 -3.63 23.53 -11.76
N ASP A 369 -4.19 23.84 -12.94
CA ASP A 369 -4.88 25.12 -13.16
C ASP A 369 -6.10 25.26 -12.23
N ASN A 370 -6.94 24.20 -12.11
CA ASN A 370 -8.04 24.21 -11.15
C ASN A 370 -7.56 24.26 -9.70
N LEU A 371 -6.49 23.52 -9.37
CA LEU A 371 -5.93 23.51 -8.02
C LEU A 371 -5.43 24.89 -7.59
N LYS A 372 -4.79 25.64 -8.49
CA LYS A 372 -4.35 27.05 -8.24
C LYS A 372 -5.52 27.95 -7.88
N GLU A 373 -6.60 27.90 -8.69
CA GLU A 373 -7.80 28.71 -8.45
C GLU A 373 -8.46 28.33 -7.12
N ILE A 374 -8.59 27.04 -6.84
CA ILE A 374 -9.21 26.52 -5.63
C ILE A 374 -8.40 26.92 -4.39
N VAL A 375 -7.09 26.74 -4.40
CA VAL A 375 -6.21 27.08 -3.25
C VAL A 375 -6.22 28.59 -3.01
N ALA A 376 -6.16 29.43 -4.06
CA ALA A 376 -6.25 30.87 -3.93
C ALA A 376 -7.57 31.30 -3.27
N HIS A 377 -8.69 30.76 -3.78
CA HIS A 377 -10.02 31.07 -3.24
C HIS A 377 -10.19 30.61 -1.77
N LEU A 378 -9.71 29.42 -1.40
CA LEU A 378 -9.79 28.95 -0.01
C LEU A 378 -8.94 29.79 0.93
N ARG A 379 -7.78 30.26 0.48
CA ARG A 379 -6.92 31.19 1.26
C ARG A 379 -7.57 32.55 1.46
N GLU A 380 -8.26 33.09 0.46
CA GLU A 380 -9.01 34.35 0.62
C GLU A 380 -10.06 34.29 1.72
N MET A 381 -10.61 33.11 1.99
CA MET A 381 -11.59 32.88 3.05
C MET A 381 -10.93 32.51 4.40
N SER A 382 -9.60 32.32 4.46
CA SER A 382 -8.89 31.87 5.64
C SER A 382 -8.43 33.05 6.52
N PRO A 383 -8.94 33.20 7.75
CA PRO A 383 -8.45 34.25 8.68
C PRO A 383 -6.94 34.09 8.98
N LEU A 384 -6.43 32.87 9.02
CA LEU A 384 -5.01 32.59 9.24
C LEU A 384 -4.15 33.13 8.10
N TYR A 385 -4.62 33.05 6.87
CA TYR A 385 -3.91 33.61 5.72
C TYR A 385 -3.95 35.15 5.74
N GLU A 386 -5.07 35.75 6.10
CA GLU A 386 -5.20 37.21 6.25
C GLU A 386 -4.20 37.74 7.27
N ASP A 387 -4.11 37.10 8.44
CA ASP A 387 -3.18 37.49 9.52
C ASP A 387 -1.71 37.27 9.09
N PHE A 388 -1.42 36.22 8.35
CA PHE A 388 -0.09 35.94 7.80
C PHE A 388 0.35 37.07 6.85
N ILE A 389 -0.50 37.46 5.90
CA ILE A 389 -0.20 38.53 4.93
C ILE A 389 -0.05 39.89 5.60
N LYS A 390 -0.85 40.19 6.66
CA LYS A 390 -0.70 41.44 7.46
C LYS A 390 0.66 41.52 8.15
N LYS A 391 1.20 40.40 8.61
CA LYS A 391 2.52 40.36 9.29
C LYS A 391 3.70 40.48 8.33
N GLN A 392 3.52 40.27 7.01
CA GLN A 392 4.56 40.42 6.01
C GLN A 392 4.66 41.84 5.45
N LYS A 393 3.65 42.69 5.68
CA LYS A 393 3.62 44.12 5.33
C LYS A 393 4.19 44.94 6.46
#